data_1e916d0badd0f17fee69fc8550222152
#
_entry.id   1e916d0badd0f17fee69fc8550222152
#
_cell.length_a   1.000
_cell.length_b   1.000
_cell.length_c   1.000
_cell.angle_alpha   90.00
_cell.angle_beta   90.00
_cell.angle_gamma   90.00
#
_symmetry.space_group_name_H-M   'P 1'
#
loop_
_entity.id
_entity.type
_entity.pdbx_description
1 polymer ?
#
loop_
_entity_poly.entity_id
_entity_poly.type
_entity_poly.pdbx_seq_one_letter_code
_entity_poly.pdbx_strand_id
1 'polypeptide(L)'
;VRMAVAHSHFEAVHPFSDGNGRVGRMLWPLQMLAAGHLPLYISGYIEENAAAYSQALQAAQKQLDYSAIVAFVCDAVIASSADEDATKAAITSLPDTWRHRGAFRRKSSSDRALGELIRLPIMTARQLSTELRVSFQAASTALKSLERAGVVRERTGYGRNRIFAAEEVVALLSRPFGQDPEIALEGGREVLGIDGA
;
A
#
# COMPACT_ATOMS: atom_id res chain seq x y z
N VAL A 1 -15.37 -19.27 -7.14
CA VAL A 1 -16.29 -20.16 -6.41
C VAL A 1 -15.59 -20.82 -5.22
N ARG A 2 -14.57 -21.70 -5.44
CA ARG A 2 -13.91 -22.45 -4.36
C ARG A 2 -13.45 -21.59 -3.19
N MET A 3 -12.83 -20.44 -3.44
CA MET A 3 -12.38 -19.52 -2.40
C MET A 3 -13.54 -18.97 -1.57
N ALA A 4 -14.64 -18.57 -2.20
CA ALA A 4 -15.83 -18.05 -1.51
C ALA A 4 -16.46 -19.11 -0.60
N VAL A 5 -16.62 -20.34 -1.10
CA VAL A 5 -17.17 -21.46 -0.31
C VAL A 5 -16.25 -21.81 0.85
N ALA A 6 -14.94 -21.95 0.63
CA ALA A 6 -13.97 -22.26 1.68
C ALA A 6 -13.97 -21.20 2.80
N HIS A 7 -14.05 -19.92 2.42
CA HIS A 7 -14.14 -18.82 3.38
C HIS A 7 -15.44 -18.89 4.20
N SER A 8 -16.59 -19.10 3.55
CA SER A 8 -17.87 -19.22 4.24
C SER A 8 -17.88 -20.36 5.25
N HIS A 9 -17.28 -21.49 4.92
CA HIS A 9 -17.11 -22.61 5.85
C HIS A 9 -16.19 -22.28 7.02
N PHE A 10 -15.08 -21.59 6.75
CA PHE A 10 -14.16 -21.16 7.81
C PHE A 10 -14.85 -20.22 8.80
N GLU A 11 -15.59 -19.23 8.30
CA GLU A 11 -16.35 -18.30 9.15
C GLU A 11 -17.50 -19.00 9.90
N ALA A 12 -18.09 -20.05 9.35
CA ALA A 12 -19.13 -20.85 10.02
C ALA A 12 -18.56 -21.73 11.14
N VAL A 13 -17.41 -22.37 10.92
CA VAL A 13 -16.74 -23.24 11.90
C VAL A 13 -16.16 -22.43 13.05
N HIS A 14 -15.66 -21.23 12.77
CA HIS A 14 -15.14 -20.29 13.75
C HIS A 14 -14.09 -20.92 14.70
N PRO A 15 -12.99 -21.50 14.18
CA PRO A 15 -12.13 -22.43 14.92
C PRO A 15 -11.29 -21.82 16.04
N PHE A 16 -11.16 -20.49 16.08
CA PHE A 16 -10.35 -19.79 17.07
C PHE A 16 -11.23 -19.04 18.07
N SER A 17 -10.74 -18.84 19.30
CA SER A 17 -11.42 -18.05 20.32
C SER A 17 -11.49 -16.56 19.97
N ASP A 18 -10.54 -16.04 19.17
CA ASP A 18 -10.49 -14.67 18.64
C ASP A 18 -9.76 -14.62 17.30
N GLY A 19 -10.01 -13.60 16.51
CA GLY A 19 -9.29 -13.32 15.27
C GLY A 19 -9.74 -14.11 14.05
N ASN A 20 -10.85 -14.84 14.10
CA ASN A 20 -11.34 -15.64 12.97
C ASN A 20 -11.50 -14.80 11.71
N GLY A 21 -12.16 -13.66 11.77
CA GLY A 21 -12.34 -12.78 10.61
C GLY A 21 -11.02 -12.28 10.01
N ARG A 22 -10.00 -12.01 10.83
CA ARG A 22 -8.65 -11.66 10.34
C ARG A 22 -8.00 -12.83 9.62
N VAL A 23 -8.03 -14.02 10.21
CA VAL A 23 -7.51 -15.24 9.61
C VAL A 23 -8.28 -15.58 8.33
N GLY A 24 -9.61 -15.54 8.38
CA GLY A 24 -10.48 -15.78 7.23
C GLY A 24 -10.14 -14.89 6.04
N ARG A 25 -9.95 -13.59 6.27
CA ARG A 25 -9.53 -12.66 5.22
C ARG A 25 -8.13 -12.94 4.68
N MET A 26 -7.20 -13.42 5.50
CA MET A 26 -5.87 -13.82 5.05
C MET A 26 -5.86 -15.09 4.21
N LEU A 27 -6.90 -15.92 4.27
CA LEU A 27 -7.00 -17.11 3.42
C LEU A 27 -7.17 -16.76 1.94
N TRP A 28 -7.72 -15.60 1.58
CA TRP A 28 -7.91 -15.18 0.18
C TRP A 28 -6.57 -15.05 -0.57
N PRO A 29 -5.65 -14.17 -0.14
CA PRO A 29 -4.36 -14.03 -0.82
C PRO A 29 -3.55 -15.32 -0.78
N LEU A 30 -3.64 -16.12 0.28
CA LEU A 30 -2.94 -17.42 0.36
C LEU A 30 -3.49 -18.42 -0.67
N GLN A 31 -4.81 -18.50 -0.87
CA GLN A 31 -5.41 -19.37 -1.89
C GLN A 31 -5.07 -18.91 -3.30
N MET A 32 -4.99 -17.60 -3.55
CA MET A 32 -4.55 -17.05 -4.84
C MET A 32 -3.10 -17.44 -5.12
N LEU A 33 -2.22 -17.26 -4.15
CA LEU A 33 -0.80 -17.63 -4.27
C LEU A 33 -0.62 -19.13 -4.51
N ALA A 34 -1.36 -19.97 -3.77
CA ALA A 34 -1.34 -21.42 -3.95
C ALA A 34 -1.87 -21.86 -5.34
N ALA A 35 -2.70 -21.05 -5.98
CA ALA A 35 -3.18 -21.26 -7.33
C ALA A 35 -2.27 -20.65 -8.42
N GLY A 36 -1.11 -20.09 -8.05
CA GLY A 36 -0.14 -19.47 -8.97
C GLY A 36 -0.51 -18.05 -9.40
N HIS A 37 -1.45 -17.40 -8.73
CA HIS A 37 -1.83 -16.02 -8.97
C HIS A 37 -1.12 -15.06 -8.01
N LEU A 38 -1.00 -13.79 -8.39
CA LEU A 38 -0.56 -12.75 -7.47
C LEU A 38 -1.59 -12.59 -6.36
N PRO A 39 -1.14 -12.49 -5.09
CA PRO A 39 -2.05 -12.31 -3.96
C PRO A 39 -2.70 -10.93 -4.03
N LEU A 40 -4.01 -10.88 -3.87
CA LEU A 40 -4.80 -9.64 -3.81
C LEU A 40 -5.49 -9.54 -2.46
N TYR A 41 -5.43 -8.39 -1.84
CA TYR A 41 -6.05 -8.12 -0.54
C TYR A 41 -7.39 -7.42 -0.76
N ILE A 42 -8.50 -8.11 -0.44
CA ILE A 42 -9.87 -7.60 -0.64
C ILE A 42 -10.49 -7.01 0.63
N SER A 43 -9.69 -6.82 1.69
CA SER A 43 -10.19 -6.36 2.99
C SER A 43 -10.80 -4.96 2.93
N GLY A 44 -10.23 -4.04 2.14
CA GLY A 44 -10.78 -2.70 1.97
C GLY A 44 -12.18 -2.72 1.36
N TYR A 45 -12.39 -3.53 0.31
CA TYR A 45 -13.72 -3.70 -0.27
C TYR A 45 -14.72 -4.28 0.73
N ILE A 46 -14.30 -5.24 1.56
CA ILE A 46 -15.15 -5.84 2.60
C ILE A 46 -15.56 -4.79 3.64
N GLU A 47 -14.65 -3.91 4.06
CA GLU A 47 -14.94 -2.84 5.03
C GLU A 47 -15.95 -1.85 4.48
N GLU A 48 -15.79 -1.40 3.25
CA GLU A 48 -16.73 -0.49 2.56
C GLU A 48 -18.10 -1.14 2.32
N ASN A 49 -18.17 -2.47 2.16
CA ASN A 49 -19.37 -3.23 1.84
C ASN A 49 -19.75 -4.20 2.96
N ALA A 50 -19.49 -3.87 4.23
CA ALA A 50 -19.65 -4.77 5.37
C ALA A 50 -21.05 -5.36 5.53
N ALA A 51 -22.09 -4.58 5.24
CA ALA A 51 -23.49 -5.04 5.32
C ALA A 51 -23.78 -6.12 4.26
N ALA A 52 -23.39 -5.90 3.01
CA ALA A 52 -23.57 -6.85 1.91
C ALA A 52 -22.77 -8.13 2.15
N TYR A 53 -21.52 -7.99 2.64
CA TYR A 53 -20.69 -9.12 3.04
C TYR A 53 -21.37 -9.98 4.11
N SER A 54 -21.88 -9.36 5.17
CA SER A 54 -22.55 -10.06 6.27
C SER A 54 -23.80 -10.80 5.80
N GLN A 55 -24.62 -10.16 4.95
CA GLN A 55 -25.82 -10.78 4.37
C GLN A 55 -25.45 -11.99 3.49
N ALA A 56 -24.42 -11.86 2.63
CA ALA A 56 -23.97 -12.94 1.78
C ALA A 56 -23.42 -14.15 2.57
N LEU A 57 -22.68 -13.89 3.66
CA LEU A 57 -22.24 -14.95 4.58
C LEU A 57 -23.42 -15.63 5.26
N GLN A 58 -24.41 -14.88 5.74
CA GLN A 58 -25.58 -15.46 6.41
C GLN A 58 -26.41 -16.32 5.45
N ALA A 59 -26.58 -15.93 4.19
CA ALA A 59 -27.25 -16.76 3.19
C ALA A 59 -26.51 -18.09 2.98
N ALA A 60 -25.19 -18.05 2.85
CA ALA A 60 -24.38 -19.25 2.72
C ALA A 60 -24.46 -20.16 3.95
N GLN A 61 -24.42 -19.60 5.16
CA GLN A 61 -24.38 -20.36 6.42
C GLN A 61 -25.75 -20.93 6.81
N LYS A 62 -26.84 -20.16 6.61
CA LYS A 62 -28.18 -20.54 7.08
C LYS A 62 -29.02 -21.26 6.02
N GLN A 63 -28.78 -20.97 4.74
CA GLN A 63 -29.62 -21.42 3.63
C GLN A 63 -28.86 -22.31 2.65
N LEU A 64 -27.53 -22.47 2.82
CA LEU A 64 -26.61 -23.15 1.89
C LEU A 64 -26.64 -22.51 0.49
N ASP A 65 -27.06 -21.23 0.39
CA ASP A 65 -27.00 -20.45 -0.83
C ASP A 65 -25.68 -19.69 -0.92
N TYR A 66 -24.79 -20.17 -1.75
CA TYR A 66 -23.48 -19.58 -1.98
C TYR A 66 -23.47 -18.55 -3.10
N SER A 67 -24.59 -18.30 -3.77
CA SER A 67 -24.65 -17.41 -4.94
C SER A 67 -24.23 -15.98 -4.58
N ALA A 68 -24.76 -15.45 -3.48
CA ALA A 68 -24.49 -14.09 -3.01
C ALA A 68 -23.03 -13.90 -2.61
N ILE A 69 -22.42 -14.86 -1.87
CA ILE A 69 -21.02 -14.72 -1.44
C ILE A 69 -20.06 -14.93 -2.61
N VAL A 70 -20.41 -15.75 -3.59
CA VAL A 70 -19.61 -15.91 -4.82
C VAL A 70 -19.63 -14.61 -5.62
N ALA A 71 -20.80 -14.00 -5.83
CA ALA A 71 -20.93 -12.71 -6.52
C ALA A 71 -20.13 -11.63 -5.80
N PHE A 72 -20.33 -11.49 -4.47
CA PHE A 72 -19.59 -10.52 -3.64
C PHE A 72 -18.06 -10.65 -3.80
N VAL A 73 -17.56 -11.89 -3.80
CA VAL A 73 -16.12 -12.12 -3.94
C VAL A 73 -15.62 -11.77 -5.34
N CYS A 74 -16.40 -12.02 -6.39
CA CYS A 74 -16.05 -11.61 -7.74
C CYS A 74 -15.95 -10.08 -7.84
N ASP A 75 -16.94 -9.37 -7.30
CA ASP A 75 -16.95 -7.90 -7.27
C ASP A 75 -15.77 -7.35 -6.45
N ALA A 76 -15.50 -7.96 -5.29
CA ALA A 76 -14.35 -7.59 -4.45
C ALA A 76 -13.01 -7.75 -5.18
N VAL A 77 -12.82 -8.85 -5.92
CA VAL A 77 -11.60 -9.09 -6.70
C VAL A 77 -11.46 -8.06 -7.82
N ILE A 78 -12.52 -7.77 -8.56
CA ILE A 78 -12.51 -6.80 -9.67
C ILE A 78 -12.20 -5.39 -9.12
N ALA A 79 -12.92 -4.96 -8.09
CA ALA A 79 -12.74 -3.63 -7.51
C ALA A 79 -11.35 -3.47 -6.86
N SER A 80 -10.88 -4.48 -6.12
CA SER A 80 -9.56 -4.42 -5.48
C SER A 80 -8.41 -4.47 -6.49
N SER A 81 -8.57 -5.18 -7.61
CA SER A 81 -7.59 -5.16 -8.69
C SER A 81 -7.49 -3.77 -9.34
N ALA A 82 -8.62 -3.13 -9.60
CA ALA A 82 -8.65 -1.78 -10.17
C ALA A 82 -8.02 -0.75 -9.21
N ASP A 83 -8.32 -0.85 -7.92
CA ASP A 83 -7.75 0.02 -6.88
C ASP A 83 -6.22 -0.16 -6.73
N GLU A 84 -5.75 -1.41 -6.78
CA GLU A 84 -4.30 -1.71 -6.77
C GLU A 84 -3.61 -1.16 -8.02
N ASP A 85 -4.21 -1.30 -9.20
CA ASP A 85 -3.64 -0.79 -10.46
C ASP A 85 -3.57 0.75 -10.46
N ALA A 86 -4.58 1.43 -9.94
CA ALA A 86 -4.57 2.88 -9.75
C ALA A 86 -3.44 3.32 -8.79
N THR A 87 -3.28 2.62 -7.65
CA THR A 87 -2.20 2.88 -6.70
C THR A 87 -0.83 2.66 -7.33
N LYS A 88 -0.64 1.55 -8.07
CA LYS A 88 0.62 1.26 -8.77
C LYS A 88 0.96 2.32 -9.80
N ALA A 89 -0.02 2.75 -10.58
CA ALA A 89 0.17 3.80 -11.58
C ALA A 89 0.63 5.11 -10.92
N ALA A 90 -0.04 5.54 -9.86
CA ALA A 90 0.32 6.73 -9.11
C ALA A 90 1.74 6.64 -8.52
N ILE A 91 2.07 5.54 -7.84
CA ILE A 91 3.41 5.32 -7.26
C ILE A 91 4.49 5.32 -8.35
N THR A 92 4.23 4.67 -9.49
CA THR A 92 5.21 4.53 -10.58
C THR A 92 5.53 5.88 -11.24
N SER A 93 4.61 6.83 -11.23
CA SER A 93 4.82 8.18 -11.79
C SER A 93 5.66 9.11 -10.89
N LEU A 94 5.71 8.85 -9.58
CA LEU A 94 6.37 9.72 -8.61
C LEU A 94 7.84 10.01 -8.88
N PRO A 95 8.71 9.04 -9.26
CA PRO A 95 10.12 9.34 -9.51
C PRO A 95 10.34 10.39 -10.59
N ASP A 96 9.52 10.43 -11.62
CA ASP A 96 9.62 11.44 -12.68
C ASP A 96 9.15 12.81 -12.18
N THR A 97 8.04 12.86 -11.46
CA THR A 97 7.55 14.08 -10.78
C THR A 97 8.62 14.64 -9.85
N TRP A 98 9.24 13.80 -9.03
CA TRP A 98 10.30 14.20 -8.10
C TRP A 98 11.58 14.68 -8.81
N ARG A 99 11.93 14.09 -9.95
CA ARG A 99 13.08 14.56 -10.76
C ARG A 99 12.85 15.98 -11.28
N HIS A 100 11.66 16.29 -11.74
CA HIS A 100 11.33 17.65 -12.19
C HIS A 100 11.35 18.65 -11.03
N ARG A 101 10.83 18.26 -9.85
CA ARG A 101 10.81 19.10 -8.65
C ARG A 101 12.21 19.40 -8.12
N GLY A 102 13.10 18.40 -8.08
CA GLY A 102 14.40 18.50 -7.43
C GLY A 102 15.57 18.83 -8.37
N ALA A 103 15.38 18.81 -9.68
CA ALA A 103 16.43 19.00 -10.69
C ALA A 103 17.72 18.20 -10.41
N PHE A 104 17.57 16.94 -9.96
CA PHE A 104 18.70 16.12 -9.54
C PHE A 104 19.60 15.73 -10.73
N ARG A 105 20.94 15.81 -10.52
CA ARG A 105 21.90 15.33 -11.52
C ARG A 105 21.66 13.83 -11.76
N ARG A 106 21.49 13.43 -13.02
CA ARG A 106 21.32 12.03 -13.41
C ARG A 106 22.40 11.14 -12.83
N LYS A 107 22.01 9.97 -12.34
CA LYS A 107 22.86 8.96 -11.68
C LYS A 107 23.53 9.42 -10.37
N SER A 108 23.20 10.60 -9.85
CA SER A 108 23.61 10.99 -8.50
C SER A 108 22.97 10.08 -7.44
N SER A 109 23.49 10.12 -6.21
CA SER A 109 22.85 9.37 -5.10
C SER A 109 21.42 9.82 -4.84
N SER A 110 21.09 11.12 -5.03
CA SER A 110 19.72 11.62 -4.91
C SER A 110 18.82 11.08 -6.01
N ASP A 111 19.26 11.07 -7.28
CA ASP A 111 18.48 10.52 -8.39
C ASP A 111 18.25 9.00 -8.24
N ARG A 112 19.27 8.24 -7.82
CA ARG A 112 19.14 6.80 -7.56
C ARG A 112 18.23 6.51 -6.37
N ALA A 113 18.21 7.35 -5.35
CA ALA A 113 17.38 7.19 -4.17
C ALA A 113 15.88 7.30 -4.49
N LEU A 114 15.46 7.98 -5.57
CA LEU A 114 14.05 8.09 -5.96
C LEU A 114 13.42 6.71 -6.20
N GLY A 115 14.13 5.80 -6.86
CA GLY A 115 13.67 4.43 -7.07
C GLY A 115 13.61 3.61 -5.78
N GLU A 116 14.59 3.82 -4.87
CA GLU A 116 14.58 3.12 -3.58
C GLU A 116 13.45 3.58 -2.66
N LEU A 117 13.08 4.86 -2.71
CA LEU A 117 11.97 5.41 -1.94
C LEU A 117 10.60 4.85 -2.34
N ILE A 118 10.45 4.35 -3.57
CA ILE A 118 9.24 3.61 -3.96
C ILE A 118 9.17 2.25 -3.27
N ARG A 119 10.30 1.57 -3.11
CA ARG A 119 10.38 0.25 -2.46
C ARG A 119 10.37 0.35 -0.93
N LEU A 120 11.05 1.35 -0.40
CA LEU A 120 11.26 1.60 1.03
C LEU A 120 10.95 3.07 1.31
N PRO A 121 9.67 3.45 1.44
CA PRO A 121 9.28 4.85 1.58
C PRO A 121 9.70 5.50 2.89
N ILE A 122 10.07 4.69 3.88
CA ILE A 122 10.57 5.16 5.19
C ILE A 122 11.95 4.54 5.40
N MET A 123 12.98 5.39 5.51
CA MET A 123 14.34 4.91 5.65
C MET A 123 15.27 5.85 6.41
N THR A 124 16.38 5.30 6.87
CA THR A 124 17.51 6.03 7.45
C THR A 124 18.63 6.21 6.41
N ALA A 125 19.57 7.13 6.69
CA ALA A 125 20.76 7.30 5.84
C ALA A 125 21.63 6.03 5.80
N ARG A 126 21.63 5.21 6.85
CA ARG A 126 22.33 3.92 6.88
C ARG A 126 21.72 2.92 5.91
N GLN A 127 20.40 2.79 5.90
CA GLN A 127 19.69 1.91 4.95
C GLN A 127 19.93 2.37 3.52
N LEU A 128 19.77 3.66 3.22
CA LEU A 128 20.05 4.19 1.87
C LEU A 128 21.49 3.96 1.43
N SER A 129 22.45 4.10 2.35
CA SER A 129 23.88 3.81 2.08
C SER A 129 24.09 2.37 1.65
N THR A 130 23.43 1.42 2.31
CA THR A 130 23.47 -0.01 1.99
C THR A 130 22.82 -0.31 0.64
N GLU A 131 21.59 0.17 0.40
CA GLU A 131 20.83 -0.08 -0.84
C GLU A 131 21.56 0.49 -2.07
N LEU A 132 22.09 1.70 -1.98
CA LEU A 132 22.82 2.34 -3.08
C LEU A 132 24.29 1.93 -3.19
N ARG A 133 24.84 1.22 -2.19
CA ARG A 133 26.28 0.90 -2.06
C ARG A 133 27.16 2.14 -2.16
N VAL A 134 26.81 3.16 -1.37
CA VAL A 134 27.57 4.43 -1.27
C VAL A 134 27.98 4.69 0.18
N SER A 135 28.87 5.67 0.39
CA SER A 135 29.24 6.06 1.76
C SER A 135 28.03 6.63 2.54
N PHE A 136 28.05 6.48 3.87
CA PHE A 136 27.05 7.08 4.75
C PHE A 136 26.90 8.59 4.51
N GLN A 137 28.02 9.29 4.28
CA GLN A 137 28.04 10.72 4.01
C GLN A 137 27.30 11.05 2.70
N ALA A 138 27.53 10.26 1.63
CA ALA A 138 26.83 10.44 0.36
C ALA A 138 25.33 10.20 0.49
N ALA A 139 24.91 9.15 1.22
CA ALA A 139 23.50 8.86 1.49
C ALA A 139 22.83 9.96 2.34
N SER A 140 23.51 10.44 3.38
CA SER A 140 23.03 11.54 4.22
C SER A 140 22.87 12.85 3.42
N THR A 141 23.80 13.15 2.54
CA THR A 141 23.73 14.32 1.65
C THR A 141 22.60 14.18 0.65
N ALA A 142 22.37 12.97 0.10
CA ALA A 142 21.27 12.68 -0.79
C ALA A 142 19.92 12.92 -0.11
N LEU A 143 19.71 12.38 1.09
CA LEU A 143 18.46 12.57 1.85
C LEU A 143 18.19 14.05 2.17
N LYS A 144 19.21 14.81 2.56
CA LYS A 144 19.08 16.27 2.76
C LYS A 144 18.71 17.01 1.47
N SER A 145 19.24 16.56 0.32
CA SER A 145 18.88 17.14 -0.97
C SER A 145 17.43 16.82 -1.35
N LEU A 146 16.98 15.60 -1.09
CA LEU A 146 15.61 15.14 -1.29
C LEU A 146 14.62 15.87 -0.36
N GLU A 147 15.02 16.11 0.88
CA GLU A 147 14.24 16.87 1.86
C GLU A 147 14.02 18.32 1.40
N ARG A 148 15.09 18.99 0.93
CA ARG A 148 14.98 20.36 0.37
C ARG A 148 14.09 20.44 -0.87
N ALA A 149 14.05 19.39 -1.66
CA ALA A 149 13.21 19.27 -2.84
C ALA A 149 11.77 18.84 -2.51
N GLY A 150 11.43 18.64 -1.25
CA GLY A 150 10.11 18.19 -0.84
C GLY A 150 9.77 16.77 -1.32
N VAL A 151 10.76 15.89 -1.44
CA VAL A 151 10.53 14.46 -1.77
C VAL A 151 10.39 13.62 -0.51
N VAL A 152 11.15 13.95 0.52
CA VAL A 152 11.08 13.28 1.82
C VAL A 152 10.96 14.30 2.94
N ARG A 153 10.40 13.87 4.07
CA ARG A 153 10.38 14.61 5.33
C ARG A 153 11.09 13.84 6.42
N GLU A 154 11.87 14.51 7.22
CA GLU A 154 12.45 13.94 8.42
C GLU A 154 11.39 13.91 9.54
N ARG A 155 11.17 12.72 10.14
CA ARG A 155 10.08 12.50 11.12
C ARG A 155 10.49 12.51 12.58
N THR A 156 11.78 12.33 12.86
CA THR A 156 12.23 12.04 14.25
C THR A 156 12.72 13.24 15.05
N GLY A 157 13.21 14.30 14.40
CA GLY A 157 13.84 15.44 15.07
C GLY A 157 15.14 15.08 15.83
N TYR A 158 15.68 13.86 15.63
CA TYR A 158 16.86 13.39 16.34
C TYR A 158 18.16 13.89 15.72
N GLY A 159 19.19 14.11 16.53
CA GLY A 159 20.54 14.42 16.03
C GLY A 159 21.23 13.23 15.35
N ARG A 160 20.82 11.98 15.69
CA ARG A 160 21.35 10.73 15.14
C ARG A 160 20.20 9.80 14.77
N ASN A 161 20.47 8.85 13.82
CA ASN A 161 19.49 7.86 13.35
C ASN A 161 18.18 8.50 12.84
N ARG A 162 18.30 9.61 12.11
CA ARG A 162 17.15 10.32 11.52
C ARG A 162 16.42 9.40 10.54
N ILE A 163 15.08 9.41 10.62
CA ILE A 163 14.19 8.66 9.75
C ILE A 163 13.55 9.66 8.78
N PHE A 164 13.66 9.34 7.50
CA PHE A 164 13.07 10.11 6.41
C PHE A 164 11.92 9.32 5.78
N ALA A 165 10.83 9.98 5.47
CA ALA A 165 9.67 9.38 4.84
C ALA A 165 9.32 10.10 3.54
N ALA A 166 9.07 9.34 2.49
CA ALA A 166 8.47 9.80 1.24
C ALA A 166 6.95 9.89 1.46
N GLU A 167 6.49 11.06 1.93
CA GLU A 167 5.11 11.24 2.42
C GLU A 167 4.06 10.98 1.34
N GLU A 168 4.33 11.29 0.07
CA GLU A 168 3.44 11.00 -1.06
C GLU A 168 3.24 9.48 -1.23
N VAL A 169 4.29 8.67 -1.09
CA VAL A 169 4.18 7.19 -1.14
C VAL A 169 3.44 6.67 0.07
N VAL A 170 3.76 7.18 1.26
CA VAL A 170 3.08 6.76 2.51
C VAL A 170 1.60 7.08 2.43
N ALA A 171 1.21 8.26 1.94
CA ALA A 171 -0.18 8.65 1.77
C ALA A 171 -0.92 7.72 0.78
N LEU A 172 -0.31 7.41 -0.37
CA LEU A 172 -0.87 6.46 -1.35
C LEU A 172 -1.07 5.05 -0.76
N LEU A 173 -0.11 4.56 0.01
CA LEU A 173 -0.17 3.21 0.61
C LEU A 173 -1.12 3.12 1.80
N SER A 174 -1.46 4.25 2.44
CA SER A 174 -2.36 4.32 3.59
C SER A 174 -3.74 4.89 3.28
N ARG A 175 -4.01 5.24 2.02
CA ARG A 175 -5.31 5.78 1.61
C ARG A 175 -6.44 4.76 1.84
N PRO A 176 -7.65 5.22 2.17
CA PRO A 176 -8.84 4.38 2.19
C PRO A 176 -9.07 3.69 0.83
N PHE A 177 -9.65 2.49 0.87
CA PHE A 177 -10.03 1.77 -0.34
C PHE A 177 -10.98 2.63 -1.22
N GLY A 178 -10.74 2.61 -2.52
CA GLY A 178 -11.55 3.35 -3.50
C GLY A 178 -11.37 4.87 -3.52
N GLN A 179 -10.58 5.44 -2.61
CA GLN A 179 -10.25 6.87 -2.68
C GLN A 179 -9.36 7.15 -3.90
N ASP A 180 -9.61 8.26 -4.57
CA ASP A 180 -8.75 8.70 -5.68
C ASP A 180 -7.30 8.88 -5.19
N PRO A 181 -6.31 8.24 -5.84
CA PRO A 181 -4.90 8.44 -5.52
C PRO A 181 -4.44 9.90 -5.50
N GLU A 182 -5.03 10.79 -6.32
CA GLU A 182 -4.63 12.19 -6.35
C GLU A 182 -4.98 12.90 -5.03
N ILE A 183 -6.10 12.58 -4.40
CA ILE A 183 -6.47 13.12 -3.07
C ILE A 183 -5.42 12.71 -2.02
N ALA A 184 -4.96 11.47 -2.07
CA ALA A 184 -3.91 11.01 -1.16
C ALA A 184 -2.57 11.72 -1.42
N LEU A 185 -2.23 11.95 -2.69
CA LEU A 185 -1.03 12.69 -3.07
C LEU A 185 -1.08 14.15 -2.61
N GLU A 186 -2.23 14.81 -2.72
CA GLU A 186 -2.43 16.15 -2.19
C GLU A 186 -2.15 16.20 -0.69
N GLY A 187 -2.73 15.28 0.10
CA GLY A 187 -2.45 15.17 1.52
C GLY A 187 -0.97 14.91 1.84
N GLY A 188 -0.30 14.09 1.03
CA GLY A 188 1.15 13.86 1.15
C GLY A 188 1.97 15.13 0.87
N ARG A 189 1.57 15.94 -0.13
CA ARG A 189 2.19 17.23 -0.48
C ARG A 189 1.99 18.29 0.60
N GLU A 190 0.80 18.35 1.18
CA GLU A 190 0.52 19.24 2.32
C GLU A 190 1.47 18.96 3.50
N VAL A 191 1.66 17.68 3.84
CA VAL A 191 2.61 17.27 4.89
C VAL A 191 4.04 17.70 4.59
N LEU A 192 4.42 17.75 3.31
CA LEU A 192 5.74 18.21 2.85
C LEU A 192 5.85 19.74 2.78
N GLY A 193 4.74 20.48 2.94
CA GLY A 193 4.70 21.93 2.78
C GLY A 193 4.85 22.37 1.32
N ILE A 194 4.38 21.52 0.38
CA ILE A 194 4.43 21.77 -1.06
C ILE A 194 2.99 22.02 -1.51
N ASP A 195 2.50 23.22 -1.32
CA ASP A 195 1.21 23.62 -1.87
C ASP A 195 1.30 23.70 -3.40
N GLY A 196 0.26 23.20 -4.06
CA GLY A 196 0.13 22.97 -5.49
C GLY A 196 0.90 23.93 -6.41
N ALA A 197 1.93 23.38 -7.05
CA ALA A 197 2.58 23.95 -8.20
C ALA A 197 2.08 23.25 -9.46
#